data_df7250a7c4d180ec1d0176498f862c76
#
_entry.id   df7250a7c4d180ec1d0176498f862c76
#
_cell.length_a   1.000
_cell.length_b   1.000
_cell.length_c   1.000
_cell.angle_alpha   90.00
_cell.angle_beta   90.00
_cell.angle_gamma   90.00
#
_symmetry.space_group_name_H-M   'P 1'
#
loop_
_entity.id
_entity.type
_entity.pdbx_description
1 polymer ?
#
loop_
_entity_poly.entity_id
_entity_poly.type
_entity_poly.pdbx_seq_one_letter_code
_entity_poly.pdbx_strand_id
1 'polypeptide(L)'
;MKTIILFLLTAKILTLFLHARIGEERLSLEKRLLKSGGYQYRDQQVIENRRRGMPYTRFEEYFPDRADLRIYYKTINGRKPLSKDIKISSMLEGWNLHVLYSQGKSVMEVYKRSEKITEFELIHLLNLQSGNSFWEKKTEKELVAGELSTFGFDLQRNDKVLRAKKLGYNAVIIFSTTFDHLMKKKIREEEIQIAPESIKGF
;
A
#
# COMPACT_ATOMS: atom_id res chain seq x y z
N MET A 1 -10.41 44.73 -0.64
CA MET A 1 -10.58 43.64 0.35
C MET A 1 -11.32 42.42 -0.20
N LYS A 2 -12.44 42.52 -0.91
CA LYS A 2 -13.18 41.37 -1.46
C LYS A 2 -12.38 40.47 -2.43
N THR A 3 -11.50 41.06 -3.25
CA THR A 3 -10.66 40.36 -4.22
C THR A 3 -9.54 39.52 -3.57
N ILE A 4 -8.98 39.98 -2.45
CA ILE A 4 -7.92 39.26 -1.72
C ILE A 4 -8.50 38.04 -1.00
N ILE A 5 -9.73 38.15 -0.47
CA ILE A 5 -10.41 37.01 0.19
C ILE A 5 -10.75 35.92 -0.81
N LEU A 6 -11.15 36.29 -2.03
CA LEU A 6 -11.44 35.32 -3.09
C LEU A 6 -10.18 34.56 -3.53
N PHE A 7 -9.01 35.25 -3.59
CA PHE A 7 -7.74 34.61 -3.96
C PHE A 7 -7.23 33.66 -2.87
N LEU A 8 -7.42 33.98 -1.60
CA LEU A 8 -7.09 33.09 -0.48
C LEU A 8 -8.01 31.86 -0.39
N LEU A 9 -9.27 32.00 -0.79
CA LEU A 9 -10.22 30.87 -0.84
C LEU A 9 -9.88 29.89 -1.99
N THR A 10 -9.51 30.41 -3.16
CA THR A 10 -9.10 29.57 -4.31
C THR A 10 -7.77 28.87 -4.06
N ALA A 11 -6.81 29.50 -3.36
CA ALA A 11 -5.55 28.88 -2.98
C ALA A 11 -5.76 27.70 -2.00
N LYS A 12 -6.70 27.78 -1.08
CA LYS A 12 -7.05 26.65 -0.19
C LYS A 12 -7.73 25.48 -0.92
N ILE A 13 -8.48 25.74 -1.97
CA ILE A 13 -9.14 24.69 -2.77
C ILE A 13 -8.12 23.95 -3.65
N LEU A 14 -7.08 24.64 -4.17
CA LEU A 14 -6.03 24.02 -4.97
C LEU A 14 -5.11 23.08 -4.16
N THR A 15 -4.94 23.29 -2.86
CA THR A 15 -4.10 22.43 -2.01
C THR A 15 -4.74 21.10 -1.63
N LEU A 16 -6.04 20.88 -1.92
CA LEU A 16 -6.76 19.66 -1.60
C LEU A 16 -6.46 18.48 -2.56
N PHE A 17 -5.72 18.68 -3.64
CA PHE A 17 -5.45 17.65 -4.63
C PHE A 17 -4.05 17.00 -4.53
N LEU A 18 -3.23 17.38 -3.56
CA LEU A 18 -1.82 16.95 -3.46
C LEU A 18 -1.58 15.90 -2.37
N HIS A 19 -2.59 15.13 -1.96
CA HIS A 19 -2.37 14.09 -0.95
C HIS A 19 -1.92 12.78 -1.62
N ALA A 20 -0.76 12.31 -1.24
CA ALA A 20 -0.33 10.94 -1.48
C ALA A 20 -1.39 9.99 -0.91
N ARG A 21 -1.69 8.90 -1.64
CA ARG A 21 -2.79 7.98 -1.27
C ARG A 21 -2.54 7.26 0.05
N ILE A 22 -1.29 6.90 0.35
CA ILE A 22 -0.93 6.42 1.69
C ILE A 22 -1.05 7.57 2.68
N GLY A 23 -1.74 7.30 3.79
CA GLY A 23 -2.18 8.31 4.76
C GLY A 23 -3.60 8.82 4.50
N GLU A 24 -4.24 8.41 3.39
CA GLU A 24 -5.64 8.74 3.09
C GLU A 24 -6.58 8.01 4.05
N GLU A 25 -7.62 8.70 4.51
CA GLU A 25 -8.65 8.09 5.34
C GLU A 25 -9.46 7.06 4.55
N ARG A 26 -9.83 5.96 5.22
CA ARG A 26 -10.55 4.85 4.60
C ARG A 26 -11.78 5.29 3.82
N LEU A 27 -12.64 6.12 4.43
CA LEU A 27 -13.87 6.56 3.77
C LEU A 27 -13.61 7.39 2.51
N SER A 28 -12.56 8.22 2.50
CA SER A 28 -12.15 9.01 1.34
C SER A 28 -11.64 8.12 0.22
N LEU A 29 -10.77 7.16 0.54
CA LEU A 29 -10.23 6.19 -0.41
C LEU A 29 -11.36 5.33 -1.01
N GLU A 30 -12.24 4.77 -0.19
CA GLU A 30 -13.38 3.96 -0.63
C GLU A 30 -14.32 4.77 -1.53
N LYS A 31 -14.69 5.98 -1.14
CA LYS A 31 -15.53 6.86 -1.95
C LYS A 31 -14.94 7.11 -3.34
N ARG A 32 -13.63 7.37 -3.41
CA ARG A 32 -12.91 7.60 -4.67
C ARG A 32 -12.86 6.34 -5.53
N LEU A 33 -12.51 5.17 -4.94
CA LEU A 33 -12.45 3.90 -5.65
C LEU A 33 -13.81 3.46 -6.19
N LEU A 34 -14.85 3.49 -5.35
CA LEU A 34 -16.19 3.05 -5.73
C LEU A 34 -16.79 3.98 -6.81
N LYS A 35 -16.56 5.30 -6.71
CA LYS A 35 -16.98 6.26 -7.74
C LYS A 35 -16.30 6.01 -9.09
N SER A 36 -15.07 5.50 -9.09
CA SER A 36 -14.31 5.20 -10.31
C SER A 36 -14.49 3.75 -10.83
N GLY A 37 -15.58 3.09 -10.46
CA GLY A 37 -15.90 1.73 -10.92
C GLY A 37 -15.25 0.60 -10.11
N GLY A 38 -14.59 0.91 -9.00
CA GLY A 38 -14.04 -0.10 -8.11
C GLY A 38 -15.11 -0.88 -7.35
N TYR A 39 -14.75 -2.05 -6.87
CA TYR A 39 -15.58 -2.94 -6.06
C TYR A 39 -14.79 -3.42 -4.85
N GLN A 40 -15.41 -3.45 -3.67
CA GLN A 40 -14.82 -4.02 -2.47
C GLN A 40 -15.24 -5.48 -2.32
N TYR A 41 -14.30 -6.41 -2.18
CA TYR A 41 -14.62 -7.78 -1.83
C TYR A 41 -15.16 -7.87 -0.41
N ARG A 42 -16.22 -8.68 -0.24
CA ARG A 42 -16.88 -8.91 1.06
C ARG A 42 -16.99 -10.40 1.41
N ASP A 43 -16.85 -11.26 0.40
CA ASP A 43 -16.87 -12.71 0.58
C ASP A 43 -15.52 -13.15 1.16
N GLN A 44 -15.56 -13.81 2.32
CA GLN A 44 -14.37 -14.21 3.06
C GLN A 44 -13.51 -15.20 2.26
N GLN A 45 -14.11 -16.16 1.57
CA GLN A 45 -13.38 -17.13 0.76
C GLN A 45 -12.66 -16.46 -0.40
N VAL A 46 -13.28 -15.47 -1.03
CA VAL A 46 -12.66 -14.68 -2.10
C VAL A 46 -11.51 -13.85 -1.52
N ILE A 47 -11.70 -13.20 -0.38
CA ILE A 47 -10.67 -12.41 0.31
C ILE A 47 -9.44 -13.28 0.60
N GLU A 48 -9.63 -14.46 1.19
CA GLU A 48 -8.53 -15.39 1.49
C GLU A 48 -7.78 -15.84 0.24
N ASN A 49 -8.50 -16.15 -0.85
CA ASN A 49 -7.89 -16.47 -2.13
C ASN A 49 -7.05 -15.31 -2.70
N ARG A 50 -7.50 -14.07 -2.56
CA ARG A 50 -6.76 -12.88 -3.05
C ARG A 50 -5.52 -12.60 -2.20
N ARG A 51 -5.56 -12.88 -0.90
CA ARG A 51 -4.44 -12.68 0.03
C ARG A 51 -3.31 -13.70 -0.17
N ARG A 52 -3.62 -14.87 -0.70
CA ARG A 52 -2.66 -15.95 -0.85
C ARG A 52 -1.42 -15.52 -1.66
N GLY A 53 -0.25 -15.73 -1.06
CA GLY A 53 1.04 -15.38 -1.66
C GLY A 53 1.38 -13.88 -1.62
N MET A 54 0.60 -13.06 -0.92
CA MET A 54 0.97 -11.66 -0.70
C MET A 54 2.06 -11.54 0.38
N PRO A 55 3.04 -10.63 0.22
CA PRO A 55 4.21 -10.57 1.10
C PRO A 55 3.84 -10.23 2.55
N TYR A 56 2.76 -9.52 2.76
CA TYR A 56 2.32 -9.10 4.09
C TYR A 56 1.70 -10.24 4.91
N THR A 57 1.25 -11.34 4.29
CA THR A 57 0.58 -12.44 5.01
C THR A 57 1.48 -13.12 6.03
N ARG A 58 2.80 -13.07 5.85
CA ARG A 58 3.78 -13.62 6.79
C ARG A 58 3.99 -12.77 8.04
N PHE A 59 3.45 -11.54 8.04
CA PHE A 59 3.68 -10.55 9.08
C PHE A 59 2.38 -10.06 9.72
N GLU A 60 1.26 -10.75 9.49
CA GLU A 60 -0.05 -10.31 9.97
C GLU A 60 -0.16 -10.26 11.48
N GLU A 61 0.52 -11.15 12.19
CA GLU A 61 0.60 -11.17 13.64
C GLU A 61 1.27 -9.92 14.25
N TYR A 62 2.13 -9.26 13.46
CA TYR A 62 2.80 -8.02 13.84
C TYR A 62 2.03 -6.76 13.49
N PHE A 63 0.88 -6.88 12.83
CA PHE A 63 0.10 -5.71 12.47
C PHE A 63 -0.29 -4.91 13.72
N PRO A 64 -0.43 -3.58 13.60
CA PRO A 64 -0.94 -2.75 14.68
C PRO A 64 -2.31 -3.22 15.14
N ASP A 65 -2.61 -3.05 16.42
CA ASP A 65 -3.94 -3.34 16.95
C ASP A 65 -5.01 -2.59 16.15
N ARG A 66 -6.13 -3.27 15.87
CA ARG A 66 -7.23 -2.75 15.06
C ARG A 66 -6.82 -2.39 13.62
N ALA A 67 -5.75 -2.98 13.10
CA ALA A 67 -5.47 -2.90 11.67
C ALA A 67 -6.60 -3.56 10.87
N ASP A 68 -7.00 -2.92 9.76
CA ASP A 68 -8.11 -3.37 8.90
C ASP A 68 -7.59 -3.54 7.46
N LEU A 69 -7.51 -4.79 7.01
CA LEU A 69 -7.10 -5.12 5.65
C LEU A 69 -8.32 -5.23 4.75
N ARG A 70 -8.35 -4.42 3.70
CA ARG A 70 -9.41 -4.43 2.69
C ARG A 70 -8.86 -4.70 1.31
N ILE A 71 -9.65 -5.44 0.50
CA ILE A 71 -9.29 -5.75 -0.87
C ILE A 71 -10.35 -5.21 -1.81
N TYR A 72 -9.87 -4.45 -2.79
CA TYR A 72 -10.70 -3.86 -3.83
C TYR A 72 -10.31 -4.42 -5.18
N TYR A 73 -11.27 -4.48 -6.09
CA TYR A 73 -11.07 -4.89 -7.46
C TYR A 73 -11.47 -3.75 -8.40
N LYS A 74 -10.74 -3.60 -9.49
CA LYS A 74 -11.07 -2.70 -10.58
C LYS A 74 -10.78 -3.38 -11.91
N THR A 75 -11.76 -3.35 -12.82
CA THR A 75 -11.59 -3.86 -14.20
C THR A 75 -10.57 -3.01 -14.97
N ILE A 76 -9.94 -3.60 -15.98
CA ILE A 76 -8.91 -2.92 -16.79
C ILE A 76 -9.46 -1.66 -17.48
N ASN A 77 -10.69 -1.71 -17.93
CA ASN A 77 -11.37 -0.59 -18.61
C ASN A 77 -12.11 0.35 -17.66
N GLY A 78 -11.99 0.16 -16.33
CA GLY A 78 -12.65 1.00 -15.33
C GLY A 78 -14.17 0.85 -15.22
N ARG A 79 -14.80 -0.08 -15.95
CA ARG A 79 -16.23 -0.37 -15.80
C ARG A 79 -16.52 -0.97 -14.41
N LYS A 80 -17.74 -0.82 -13.95
CA LYS A 80 -18.18 -1.54 -12.75
C LYS A 80 -18.19 -3.07 -13.03
N PRO A 81 -17.58 -3.90 -12.15
CA PRO A 81 -17.55 -5.34 -12.33
C PRO A 81 -18.96 -5.95 -12.26
N LEU A 82 -19.20 -7.00 -13.03
CA LEU A 82 -20.45 -7.77 -13.01
C LEU A 82 -20.41 -8.78 -11.84
N SER A 83 -21.57 -9.27 -11.40
CA SER A 83 -21.64 -10.27 -10.31
C SER A 83 -20.83 -11.54 -10.60
N LYS A 84 -20.75 -11.96 -11.87
CA LYS A 84 -19.90 -13.07 -12.31
C LYS A 84 -18.40 -12.78 -12.14
N ASP A 85 -18.00 -11.53 -12.31
CA ASP A 85 -16.60 -11.10 -12.22
C ASP A 85 -16.08 -11.19 -10.76
N ILE A 86 -16.99 -11.12 -9.79
CA ILE A 86 -16.67 -11.00 -8.36
C ILE A 86 -16.50 -12.36 -7.70
N LYS A 87 -17.24 -13.38 -8.15
CA LYS A 87 -17.34 -14.69 -7.50
C LYS A 87 -16.27 -15.70 -7.95
N ILE A 88 -15.47 -15.38 -8.95
CA ILE A 88 -14.50 -16.32 -9.52
C ILE A 88 -13.29 -16.46 -8.59
N SER A 89 -12.86 -17.70 -8.35
CA SER A 89 -11.67 -18.03 -7.56
C SER A 89 -10.37 -17.49 -8.17
N SER A 90 -10.27 -17.46 -9.51
CA SER A 90 -9.15 -16.86 -10.22
C SER A 90 -9.28 -15.35 -10.31
N MET A 91 -8.14 -14.65 -10.37
CA MET A 91 -8.12 -13.21 -10.61
C MET A 91 -8.54 -12.92 -12.05
N LEU A 92 -9.59 -12.14 -12.22
CA LEU A 92 -10.00 -11.64 -13.54
C LEU A 92 -9.07 -10.55 -14.04
N GLU A 93 -9.21 -10.25 -15.33
CA GLU A 93 -8.52 -9.15 -15.97
C GLU A 93 -8.80 -7.82 -15.28
N GLY A 94 -7.75 -7.22 -14.73
CA GLY A 94 -7.84 -5.98 -13.98
C GLY A 94 -6.82 -5.86 -12.85
N TRP A 95 -7.21 -5.13 -11.82
CA TRP A 95 -6.38 -4.82 -10.68
C TRP A 95 -7.05 -5.22 -9.36
N ASN A 96 -6.32 -5.88 -8.50
CA ASN A 96 -6.63 -5.95 -7.07
C ASN A 96 -5.78 -4.92 -6.33
N LEU A 97 -6.40 -4.17 -5.45
CA LEU A 97 -5.76 -3.26 -4.52
C LEU A 97 -6.01 -3.76 -3.10
N HIS A 98 -4.95 -4.17 -2.41
CA HIS A 98 -5.00 -4.53 -1.00
C HIS A 98 -4.56 -3.30 -0.20
N VAL A 99 -5.37 -2.85 0.72
CA VAL A 99 -5.08 -1.68 1.55
C VAL A 99 -5.11 -2.10 3.01
N LEU A 100 -4.01 -1.89 3.71
CA LEU A 100 -3.96 -1.99 5.16
C LEU A 100 -4.19 -0.62 5.77
N TYR A 101 -5.19 -0.55 6.62
CA TYR A 101 -5.49 0.63 7.41
C TYR A 101 -5.02 0.44 8.84
N SER A 102 -4.40 1.47 9.40
CA SER A 102 -4.09 1.58 10.83
C SER A 102 -4.64 2.91 11.33
N GLN A 103 -5.40 2.88 12.40
CA GLN A 103 -6.06 4.08 12.94
C GLN A 103 -6.91 4.82 11.89
N GLY A 104 -7.57 4.07 11.00
CA GLY A 104 -8.44 4.61 9.95
C GLY A 104 -7.74 5.19 8.72
N LYS A 105 -6.39 5.22 8.68
CA LYS A 105 -5.59 5.71 7.55
C LYS A 105 -4.84 4.59 6.86
N SER A 106 -4.70 4.65 5.54
CA SER A 106 -3.92 3.69 4.77
C SER A 106 -2.45 3.81 5.12
N VAL A 107 -1.80 2.68 5.43
CA VAL A 107 -0.37 2.59 5.77
C VAL A 107 0.42 1.72 4.80
N MET A 108 -0.29 0.85 4.07
CA MET A 108 0.27 -0.02 3.04
C MET A 108 -0.76 -0.26 1.95
N GLU A 109 -0.31 -0.24 0.69
CA GLU A 109 -1.10 -0.57 -0.50
C GLU A 109 -0.34 -1.57 -1.36
N VAL A 110 -0.99 -2.68 -1.74
CA VAL A 110 -0.45 -3.63 -2.71
C VAL A 110 -1.33 -3.61 -3.95
N TYR A 111 -0.74 -3.22 -5.06
CA TYR A 111 -1.37 -3.24 -6.38
C TYR A 111 -0.96 -4.53 -7.08
N LYS A 112 -1.91 -5.39 -7.37
CA LYS A 112 -1.70 -6.64 -8.11
C LYS A 112 -2.51 -6.62 -9.40
N ARG A 113 -1.84 -6.74 -10.52
CA ARG A 113 -2.46 -6.87 -11.84
C ARG A 113 -2.68 -8.34 -12.18
N SER A 114 -3.66 -8.64 -13.03
CA SER A 114 -3.86 -9.97 -13.61
C SER A 114 -2.71 -10.40 -14.52
N GLU A 115 -2.08 -9.42 -15.17
CA GLU A 115 -0.97 -9.59 -16.10
C GLU A 115 0.29 -8.88 -15.60
N LYS A 116 1.33 -8.86 -16.42
CA LYS A 116 2.56 -8.12 -16.14
C LYS A 116 2.28 -6.62 -16.02
N ILE A 117 2.81 -5.99 -14.97
CA ILE A 117 2.81 -4.54 -14.84
C ILE A 117 3.85 -3.96 -15.80
N THR A 118 3.42 -3.06 -16.67
CA THR A 118 4.30 -2.32 -17.56
C THR A 118 5.07 -1.23 -16.80
N GLU A 119 6.22 -0.78 -17.34
CA GLU A 119 6.96 0.34 -16.75
C GLU A 119 6.11 1.62 -16.66
N PHE A 120 5.27 1.86 -17.67
CA PHE A 120 4.36 3.02 -17.68
C PHE A 120 3.35 2.94 -16.53
N GLU A 121 2.74 1.77 -16.29
CA GLU A 121 1.79 1.56 -15.19
C GLU A 121 2.48 1.70 -13.83
N LEU A 122 3.70 1.18 -13.69
CA LEU A 122 4.48 1.33 -12.47
C LEU A 122 4.77 2.81 -12.18
N ILE A 123 5.27 3.54 -13.17
CA ILE A 123 5.53 4.98 -13.03
C ILE A 123 4.25 5.73 -12.67
N HIS A 124 3.13 5.39 -13.30
CA HIS A 124 1.84 6.00 -12.97
C HIS A 124 1.41 5.74 -11.54
N LEU A 125 1.52 4.49 -11.04
CA LEU A 125 1.22 4.13 -9.65
C LEU A 125 2.10 4.91 -8.66
N LEU A 126 3.39 5.01 -8.95
CA LEU A 126 4.34 5.77 -8.12
C LEU A 126 3.99 7.27 -8.11
N ASN A 127 3.67 7.84 -9.27
CA ASN A 127 3.27 9.24 -9.38
C ASN A 127 2.00 9.56 -8.60
N LEU A 128 1.04 8.63 -8.51
CA LEU A 128 -0.15 8.78 -7.65
C LEU A 128 0.19 8.90 -6.16
N GLN A 129 1.38 8.49 -5.75
CA GLN A 129 1.88 8.51 -4.38
C GLN A 129 2.94 9.60 -4.15
N SER A 130 3.33 10.33 -5.20
CA SER A 130 4.46 11.27 -5.13
C SER A 130 4.14 12.54 -4.33
N GLY A 131 2.90 13.07 -4.45
CA GLY A 131 2.61 14.40 -3.92
C GLY A 131 3.54 15.44 -4.57
N ASN A 132 4.26 16.19 -3.73
CA ASN A 132 5.29 17.16 -4.15
C ASN A 132 6.71 16.56 -4.18
N SER A 133 6.82 15.25 -4.07
CA SER A 133 8.09 14.51 -3.97
C SER A 133 8.31 13.65 -5.22
N PHE A 134 9.49 13.06 -5.34
CA PHE A 134 9.81 12.11 -6.42
C PHE A 134 10.38 10.81 -5.86
N TRP A 135 10.37 9.76 -6.67
CA TRP A 135 10.88 8.45 -6.32
C TRP A 135 12.32 8.26 -6.77
N GLU A 136 13.15 7.73 -5.89
CA GLU A 136 14.54 7.36 -6.13
C GLU A 136 14.67 5.84 -6.10
N LYS A 137 15.39 5.30 -7.07
CA LYS A 137 15.80 3.88 -7.05
C LYS A 137 17.04 3.75 -6.17
N LYS A 138 17.00 2.82 -5.24
CA LYS A 138 18.12 2.52 -4.36
C LYS A 138 19.08 1.53 -5.00
N THR A 139 20.38 1.77 -4.85
CA THR A 139 21.43 0.84 -5.26
C THR A 139 21.56 -0.29 -4.25
N GLU A 140 22.12 -1.44 -4.66
CA GLU A 140 22.38 -2.56 -3.74
C GLU A 140 23.24 -2.15 -2.55
N LYS A 141 24.24 -1.29 -2.76
CA LYS A 141 25.10 -0.76 -1.69
C LYS A 141 24.30 0.05 -0.65
N GLU A 142 23.39 0.90 -1.11
CA GLU A 142 22.51 1.68 -0.24
C GLU A 142 21.53 0.80 0.53
N LEU A 143 21.04 -0.29 -0.07
CA LEU A 143 20.16 -1.26 0.59
C LEU A 143 20.90 -2.08 1.64
N VAL A 144 22.16 -2.47 1.41
CA VAL A 144 22.98 -3.21 2.39
C VAL A 144 23.45 -2.31 3.53
N ALA A 145 23.87 -1.07 3.22
CA ALA A 145 24.32 -0.10 4.23
C ALA A 145 23.18 0.61 4.95
N GLY A 146 21.97 0.52 4.39
CA GLY A 146 20.81 1.27 4.83
C GLY A 146 19.98 0.55 5.91
N GLU A 147 18.89 1.19 6.21
CA GLU A 147 17.94 0.73 7.19
C GLU A 147 17.18 -0.50 6.68
N LEU A 148 17.24 -1.58 7.45
CA LEU A 148 16.49 -2.81 7.14
C LEU A 148 14.99 -2.53 7.08
N SER A 149 14.29 -3.19 6.16
CA SER A 149 12.85 -3.09 5.96
C SER A 149 12.19 -4.45 6.13
N THR A 150 10.99 -4.50 6.70
CA THR A 150 10.19 -5.73 6.83
C THR A 150 9.86 -6.35 5.48
N PHE A 151 9.47 -5.50 4.51
CA PHE A 151 9.07 -5.95 3.16
C PHE A 151 10.22 -5.87 2.15
N GLY A 152 11.35 -5.21 2.50
CA GLY A 152 12.37 -4.76 1.56
C GLY A 152 11.82 -3.63 0.69
N PHE A 153 12.70 -2.92 -0.03
CA PHE A 153 12.29 -1.89 -0.97
C PHE A 153 13.38 -1.66 -2.03
N ASP A 154 12.95 -1.28 -3.23
CA ASP A 154 13.83 -0.93 -4.34
C ASP A 154 13.76 0.56 -4.64
N LEU A 155 12.67 1.19 -4.21
CA LEU A 155 12.33 2.58 -4.46
C LEU A 155 11.99 3.26 -3.13
N GLN A 156 12.47 4.47 -2.96
CA GLN A 156 12.16 5.31 -1.81
C GLN A 156 11.81 6.72 -2.30
N ARG A 157 10.79 7.31 -1.72
CA ARG A 157 10.47 8.71 -1.98
C ARG A 157 11.55 9.60 -1.36
N ASN A 158 11.97 10.67 -2.03
CA ASN A 158 13.09 11.52 -1.60
C ASN A 158 12.91 12.13 -0.20
N ASP A 159 11.67 12.34 0.25
CA ASP A 159 11.35 12.76 1.62
C ASP A 159 11.41 11.61 2.65
N LYS A 160 11.73 10.40 2.21
CA LYS A 160 11.85 9.17 3.02
C LYS A 160 10.57 8.70 3.72
N VAL A 161 9.41 9.27 3.37
CA VAL A 161 8.12 8.93 4.01
C VAL A 161 7.53 7.64 3.45
N LEU A 162 7.77 7.34 2.17
CA LEU A 162 7.26 6.15 1.50
C LEU A 162 8.38 5.30 0.91
N ARG A 163 8.16 3.99 0.92
CA ARG A 163 8.97 2.96 0.28
C ARG A 163 8.11 2.14 -0.67
N ALA A 164 8.71 1.61 -1.73
CA ALA A 164 8.04 0.72 -2.66
C ALA A 164 8.95 -0.41 -3.12
N LYS A 165 8.32 -1.56 -3.45
CA LYS A 165 9.00 -2.72 -4.01
C LYS A 165 8.15 -3.36 -5.09
N LYS A 166 8.78 -3.71 -6.21
CA LYS A 166 8.17 -4.55 -7.22
C LYS A 166 8.17 -6.01 -6.75
N LEU A 167 7.01 -6.66 -6.80
CA LEU A 167 6.80 -8.04 -6.37
C LEU A 167 6.60 -8.92 -7.59
N GLY A 168 7.65 -9.63 -7.99
CA GLY A 168 7.62 -10.41 -9.23
C GLY A 168 7.31 -9.53 -10.45
N TYR A 169 6.47 -10.03 -11.36
CA TYR A 169 6.16 -9.34 -12.62
C TYR A 169 4.84 -8.55 -12.59
N ASN A 170 3.97 -8.84 -11.65
CA ASN A 170 2.58 -8.34 -11.70
C ASN A 170 2.07 -7.66 -10.43
N ALA A 171 2.93 -7.38 -9.47
CA ALA A 171 2.52 -6.65 -8.27
C ALA A 171 3.56 -5.61 -7.82
N VAL A 172 3.10 -4.62 -7.10
CA VAL A 172 3.93 -3.63 -6.41
C VAL A 172 3.33 -3.34 -5.03
N ILE A 173 4.18 -3.31 -4.02
CA ILE A 173 3.82 -2.89 -2.66
C ILE A 173 4.37 -1.49 -2.42
N ILE A 174 3.55 -0.62 -1.84
CA ILE A 174 3.92 0.73 -1.39
C ILE A 174 3.49 0.86 0.07
N PHE A 175 4.35 1.36 0.92
CA PHE A 175 4.09 1.43 2.36
C PHE A 175 4.79 2.62 3.01
N SER A 176 4.24 3.08 4.14
CA SER A 176 4.86 4.16 4.89
C SER A 176 6.09 3.66 5.67
N THR A 177 7.13 4.47 5.72
CA THR A 177 8.34 4.18 6.48
C THR A 177 8.04 4.01 7.97
N THR A 178 7.13 4.81 8.52
CA THR A 178 6.71 4.71 9.92
C THR A 178 6.06 3.35 10.22
N PHE A 179 5.21 2.85 9.32
CA PHE A 179 4.61 1.52 9.46
C PHE A 179 5.67 0.42 9.39
N ASP A 180 6.60 0.51 8.44
CA ASP A 180 7.69 -0.45 8.28
C ASP A 180 8.57 -0.53 9.53
N HIS A 181 8.91 0.61 10.15
CA HIS A 181 9.66 0.66 11.40
C HIS A 181 8.89 0.03 12.58
N LEU A 182 7.58 0.30 12.66
CA LEU A 182 6.73 -0.30 13.69
C LEU A 182 6.72 -1.83 13.58
N MET A 183 6.55 -2.35 12.36
CA MET A 183 6.56 -3.79 12.08
C MET A 183 7.90 -4.40 12.47
N LYS A 184 9.00 -3.81 12.03
CA LYS A 184 10.33 -4.28 12.33
C LYS A 184 10.63 -4.29 13.83
N LYS A 185 10.19 -3.25 14.55
CA LYS A 185 10.35 -3.19 16.01
C LYS A 185 9.64 -4.36 16.68
N LYS A 186 8.38 -4.64 16.32
CA LYS A 186 7.60 -5.77 16.88
C LYS A 186 8.26 -7.12 16.61
N ILE A 187 8.69 -7.37 15.36
CA ILE A 187 9.41 -8.60 14.99
C ILE A 187 10.66 -8.78 15.84
N ARG A 188 11.47 -7.73 15.98
CA ARG A 188 12.70 -7.79 16.78
C ARG A 188 12.43 -8.01 18.27
N GLU A 189 11.38 -7.41 18.81
CA GLU A 189 10.98 -7.62 20.22
C GLU A 189 10.61 -9.09 20.47
N GLU A 190 9.91 -9.72 19.54
CA GLU A 190 9.58 -11.14 19.63
C GLU A 190 10.80 -12.04 19.47
N GLU A 191 11.68 -11.78 18.50
CA GLU A 191 12.94 -12.52 18.34
C GLU A 191 13.79 -12.50 19.62
N ILE A 192 13.83 -11.37 20.33
CA ILE A 192 14.54 -11.25 21.61
C ILE A 192 13.87 -12.07 22.71
N GLN A 193 12.52 -12.12 22.73
CA GLN A 193 11.78 -12.90 23.74
C GLN A 193 11.91 -14.41 23.54
N ILE A 194 12.06 -14.84 22.29
CA ILE A 194 12.20 -16.26 21.91
C ILE A 194 13.65 -16.75 22.04
N ALA A 195 14.62 -15.85 22.31
CA ALA A 195 16.01 -16.25 22.49
C ALA A 195 16.13 -17.37 23.54
N PRO A 196 16.57 -18.59 23.17
CA PRO A 196 16.41 -19.74 24.03
C PRO A 196 17.26 -19.62 25.29
N GLU A 197 16.67 -19.96 26.46
CA GLU A 197 17.40 -20.05 27.73
C GLU A 197 18.56 -21.03 27.66
N SER A 198 18.54 -21.94 26.69
CA SER A 198 19.61 -22.91 26.41
C SER A 198 20.96 -22.28 26.07
N ILE A 199 21.00 -20.97 25.76
CA ILE A 199 22.25 -20.24 25.52
C ILE A 199 22.84 -19.68 26.85
N LYS A 200 22.04 -19.64 27.91
CA LYS A 200 22.54 -19.21 29.22
C LYS A 200 23.51 -20.24 29.78
N GLY A 201 24.78 -19.89 29.83
CA GLY A 201 25.82 -20.72 30.42
C GLY A 201 26.91 -21.24 29.47
N PHE A 202 26.85 -20.83 28.18
CA PHE A 202 27.99 -21.01 27.29
C PHE A 202 29.01 -19.89 27.45
#